data_2770f364f3042b50d472e8613921fbb9
#
_entry.id   2770f364f3042b50d472e8613921fbb9
#
_cell.length_a   1.000
_cell.length_b   1.000
_cell.length_c   1.000
_cell.angle_alpha   90.00
_cell.angle_beta   90.00
_cell.angle_gamma   90.00
#
_symmetry.space_group_name_H-M   'P 1'
#
loop_
_entity.id
_entity.type
_entity.pdbx_description
1 polymer ?
#
loop_
_entity_poly.entity_id
_entity_poly.type
_entity_poly.pdbx_seq_one_letter_code
_entity_poly.pdbx_strand_id
1 'polypeptide(L)'
;MKRQDNQKWKTRFRATKKWKEFRDMMKEKQKVDPVTGAKLTKCSNLHHKDLNEENYTDLSDETKFVFVNQMTHKCIHFLFSKSKPDQWRKRLEKLIEILEDMERINGKT
;
A
#
# COMPACT_ATOMS: atom_id res chain seq x y z
N MET A 1 12.72 14.87 -18.63
CA MET A 1 12.40 14.22 -18.09
C MET A 1 11.93 14.31 -16.74
N LYS A 2 10.86 14.84 -16.55
CA LYS A 2 10.34 15.04 -15.27
C LYS A 2 10.12 13.78 -14.50
N ARG A 3 9.72 12.73 -15.21
CA ARG A 3 9.45 11.49 -14.57
C ARG A 3 10.68 10.90 -13.92
N GLN A 4 11.80 10.91 -14.61
CA GLN A 4 13.03 10.41 -14.05
C GLN A 4 13.50 11.25 -12.89
N ASP A 5 13.34 12.57 -13.00
CA ASP A 5 13.75 13.45 -11.94
C ASP A 5 12.94 13.18 -10.68
N ASN A 6 11.64 12.96 -10.85
CA ASN A 6 10.79 12.64 -9.70
C ASN A 6 11.23 11.37 -9.02
N GLN A 7 11.59 10.36 -9.80
CA GLN A 7 12.04 9.12 -9.21
C GLN A 7 13.36 9.29 -8.49
N LYS A 8 14.26 10.11 -9.03
CA LYS A 8 15.54 10.35 -8.38
C LYS A 8 15.37 11.00 -7.01
N TRP A 9 14.51 12.01 -6.92
CA TRP A 9 14.38 12.67 -5.64
C TRP A 9 13.65 11.77 -4.62
N LYS A 10 12.74 10.93 -5.05
CA LYS A 10 12.10 9.99 -4.16
C LYS A 10 13.09 8.95 -3.65
N THR A 11 13.94 8.47 -4.53
CA THR A 11 14.98 7.53 -4.14
C THR A 11 15.93 8.15 -3.13
N ARG A 12 16.33 9.41 -3.35
CA ARG A 12 17.19 10.11 -2.42
C ARG A 12 16.50 10.29 -1.07
N PHE A 13 15.22 10.62 -1.07
CA PHE A 13 14.49 10.76 0.18
C PHE A 13 14.46 9.44 0.94
N ARG A 14 14.20 8.34 0.25
CA ARG A 14 14.13 7.04 0.91
C ARG A 14 15.48 6.56 1.41
N ALA A 15 16.57 7.20 0.99
CA ALA A 15 17.89 6.87 1.49
C ALA A 15 18.26 7.70 2.73
N THR A 16 17.42 8.66 3.13
CA THR A 16 17.74 9.50 4.26
C THR A 16 17.56 8.77 5.59
N LYS A 17 18.28 9.21 6.59
CA LYS A 17 18.16 8.68 7.93
C LYS A 17 16.75 8.90 8.47
N LYS A 18 16.19 10.08 8.19
CA LYS A 18 14.85 10.44 8.64
C LYS A 18 13.80 9.43 8.15
N TRP A 19 13.84 9.09 6.87
CA TRP A 19 12.90 8.12 6.31
C TRP A 19 13.11 6.75 6.92
N LYS A 20 14.36 6.32 7.03
CA LYS A 20 14.65 4.98 7.54
C LYS A 20 14.20 4.82 8.99
N GLU A 21 14.39 5.84 9.79
CA GLU A 21 13.95 5.82 11.19
C GLU A 21 12.43 5.78 11.28
N PHE A 22 11.77 6.57 10.45
CA PHE A 22 10.31 6.57 10.42
C PHE A 22 9.78 5.20 10.00
N ARG A 23 10.38 4.63 8.96
CA ARG A 23 9.98 3.33 8.46
C ARG A 23 10.15 2.26 9.53
N ASP A 24 11.27 2.26 10.21
CA ASP A 24 11.53 1.26 11.24
C ASP A 24 10.55 1.42 12.41
N MET A 25 10.26 2.64 12.79
CA MET A 25 9.31 2.90 13.86
C MET A 25 7.92 2.40 13.48
N MET A 26 7.47 2.67 12.26
CA MET A 26 6.15 2.23 11.81
C MET A 26 6.07 0.71 11.77
N LYS A 27 7.14 0.06 11.31
CA LYS A 27 7.15 -1.40 11.24
C LYS A 27 7.06 -2.01 12.63
N GLU A 28 7.77 -1.43 13.58
CA GLU A 28 7.76 -1.91 14.96
C GLU A 28 6.38 -1.74 15.59
N LYS A 29 5.71 -0.65 15.30
CA LYS A 29 4.38 -0.40 15.85
C LYS A 29 3.33 -1.31 15.22
N GLN A 30 3.41 -1.52 13.92
CA GLN A 30 2.35 -2.22 13.23
C GLN A 30 2.48 -3.74 13.29
N LYS A 31 3.67 -4.27 13.06
CA LYS A 31 4.02 -5.68 13.19
C LYS A 31 3.38 -6.64 12.19
N VAL A 32 2.15 -6.42 11.76
CA VAL A 32 1.48 -7.33 10.84
C VAL A 32 0.81 -6.55 9.72
N ASP A 33 0.60 -7.24 8.60
CA ASP A 33 -0.17 -6.73 7.48
C ASP A 33 -1.64 -6.70 7.90
N PRO A 34 -2.34 -5.57 7.79
CA PRO A 34 -3.71 -5.45 8.31
C PRO A 34 -4.73 -6.26 7.52
N VAL A 35 -4.43 -6.62 6.28
CA VAL A 35 -5.37 -7.36 5.46
C VAL A 35 -5.27 -8.85 5.69
N THR A 36 -4.06 -9.37 5.78
CA THR A 36 -3.83 -10.79 5.91
C THR A 36 -3.55 -11.24 7.34
N GLY A 37 -3.13 -10.34 8.20
CA GLY A 37 -2.69 -10.68 9.54
C GLY A 37 -1.31 -11.31 9.58
N ALA A 38 -0.66 -11.46 8.44
CA ALA A 38 0.67 -12.07 8.39
C ALA A 38 1.72 -11.10 8.89
N LYS A 39 2.80 -11.62 9.46
CA LYS A 39 3.89 -10.78 9.94
C LYS A 39 4.49 -9.98 8.80
N LEU A 40 4.88 -8.76 9.11
CA LEU A 40 5.63 -7.95 8.16
C LEU A 40 7.01 -8.56 7.99
N THR A 41 7.55 -8.45 6.77
CA THR A 41 8.85 -8.99 6.43
C THR A 41 9.77 -7.86 6.00
N LYS A 42 11.02 -8.18 5.71
CA LYS A 42 11.91 -7.14 5.20
C LYS A 42 11.53 -6.69 3.80
N CYS A 43 10.67 -7.44 3.13
CA CYS A 43 10.18 -7.06 1.80
C CYS A 43 8.85 -6.32 1.85
N SER A 44 8.32 -6.08 3.04
CA SER A 44 7.07 -5.35 3.18
C SER A 44 7.26 -3.89 2.77
N ASN A 45 6.19 -3.29 2.27
CA ASN A 45 6.22 -1.92 1.75
C ASN A 45 5.49 -0.98 2.67
N LEU A 46 6.09 0.17 2.96
CA LEU A 46 5.40 1.24 3.67
C LEU A 46 4.65 2.04 2.62
N HIS A 47 3.34 1.85 2.58
CA HIS A 47 2.50 2.43 1.55
C HIS A 47 2.05 3.84 1.95
N HIS A 48 2.22 4.79 1.04
CA HIS A 48 1.70 6.14 1.21
C HIS A 48 0.24 6.14 0.83
N LYS A 49 -0.63 6.47 1.77
CA LYS A 49 -2.05 6.60 1.46
C LYS A 49 -2.34 7.96 0.83
N ASP A 50 -1.50 8.95 1.11
CA ASP A 50 -1.61 10.27 0.52
C ASP A 50 -0.83 10.26 -0.79
N LEU A 51 -1.53 10.38 -1.90
CA LEU A 51 -0.91 10.32 -3.23
C LEU A 51 -0.48 11.66 -3.78
N ASN A 52 -0.60 12.73 -2.98
CA ASN A 52 -0.17 14.04 -3.41
C ASN A 52 1.35 14.11 -3.34
N GLU A 53 1.98 14.33 -4.49
CA GLU A 53 3.44 14.36 -4.57
C GLU A 53 4.06 15.39 -3.64
N GLU A 54 3.36 16.48 -3.40
CA GLU A 54 3.88 17.54 -2.53
C GLU A 54 4.03 17.06 -1.10
N ASN A 55 3.26 16.06 -0.70
CA ASN A 55 3.30 15.55 0.67
C ASN A 55 4.17 14.31 0.82
N TYR A 56 4.88 13.94 -0.24
CA TYR A 56 5.64 12.68 -0.23
C TYR A 56 6.65 12.60 0.92
N THR A 57 7.28 13.70 1.25
CA THR A 57 8.32 13.72 2.29
C THR A 57 7.79 14.12 3.66
N ASP A 58 6.48 14.34 3.78
CA ASP A 58 5.88 14.77 5.04
C ASP A 58 5.61 13.55 5.92
N LEU A 59 6.36 13.39 6.98
CA LEU A 59 6.25 12.25 7.90
C LEU A 59 5.55 12.62 9.20
N SER A 60 4.84 13.75 9.22
CA SER A 60 4.25 14.24 10.46
C SER A 60 2.95 13.53 10.86
N ASP A 61 2.31 12.84 9.93
CA ASP A 61 1.05 12.18 10.22
C ASP A 61 1.14 10.69 9.89
N GLU A 62 1.32 9.88 10.92
CA GLU A 62 1.49 8.44 10.76
C GLU A 62 0.28 7.78 10.12
N THR A 63 -0.91 8.36 10.26
CA THR A 63 -2.11 7.75 9.71
C THR A 63 -2.15 7.74 8.18
N LYS A 64 -1.24 8.49 7.55
CA LYS A 64 -1.15 8.52 6.10
C LYS A 64 -0.27 7.40 5.55
N PHE A 65 0.18 6.50 6.40
CA PHE A 65 1.05 5.40 6.00
C PHE A 65 0.53 4.08 6.56
N VAL A 66 0.82 3.01 5.85
CA VAL A 66 0.51 1.67 6.36
C VAL A 66 1.49 0.69 5.75
N PHE A 67 2.03 -0.22 6.57
CA PHE A 67 2.88 -1.27 6.05
C PHE A 67 2.01 -2.38 5.50
N VAL A 68 2.34 -2.88 4.33
CA VAL A 68 1.62 -4.00 3.73
C VAL A 68 2.64 -4.93 3.10
N ASN A 69 2.31 -6.21 3.07
CA ASN A 69 3.16 -7.18 2.40
C ASN A 69 2.98 -7.06 0.89
N GLN A 70 3.87 -7.68 0.14
CA GLN A 70 3.92 -7.46 -1.31
C GLN A 70 2.60 -7.74 -2.01
N MET A 71 1.94 -8.83 -1.66
CA MET A 71 0.70 -9.19 -2.34
C MET A 71 -0.40 -8.17 -2.03
N THR A 72 -0.51 -7.74 -0.78
CA THR A 72 -1.49 -6.72 -0.41
C THR A 72 -1.21 -5.42 -1.14
N HIS A 73 0.06 -5.05 -1.26
CA HIS A 73 0.47 -3.85 -1.97
C HIS A 73 0.02 -3.91 -3.44
N LYS A 74 0.23 -5.07 -4.07
CA LYS A 74 -0.20 -5.27 -5.45
C LYS A 74 -1.72 -5.17 -5.58
N CYS A 75 -2.45 -5.70 -4.61
CA CYS A 75 -3.91 -5.61 -4.63
C CYS A 75 -4.38 -4.17 -4.52
N ILE A 76 -3.75 -3.39 -3.64
CA ILE A 76 -4.10 -1.99 -3.51
C ILE A 76 -3.91 -1.26 -4.84
N HIS A 77 -2.77 -1.49 -5.49
CA HIS A 77 -2.49 -0.84 -6.76
C HIS A 77 -3.39 -1.33 -7.88
N PHE A 78 -3.83 -2.58 -7.81
CA PHE A 78 -4.78 -3.08 -8.79
C PHE A 78 -6.14 -2.39 -8.62
N LEU A 79 -6.58 -2.24 -7.39
CA LEU A 79 -7.88 -1.65 -7.13
C LEU A 79 -7.89 -0.14 -7.32
N PHE A 80 -6.92 0.55 -6.75
CA PHE A 80 -6.92 2.01 -6.76
C PHE A 80 -5.94 2.54 -7.79
N SER A 81 -6.46 3.04 -8.91
CA SER A 81 -5.63 3.65 -9.94
C SER A 81 -5.64 5.16 -9.75
N LYS A 82 -4.46 5.78 -9.76
CA LYS A 82 -4.37 7.23 -9.65
C LYS A 82 -5.11 7.93 -10.78
N SER A 83 -5.12 7.32 -11.97
CA SER A 83 -5.77 7.94 -13.12
C SER A 83 -7.29 7.75 -13.09
N LYS A 84 -7.77 6.76 -12.35
CA LYS A 84 -9.21 6.46 -12.26
C LYS A 84 -9.56 6.12 -10.83
N PRO A 85 -9.45 7.08 -9.93
CA PRO A 85 -9.63 6.78 -8.50
C PRO A 85 -11.02 6.32 -8.12
N ASP A 86 -12.01 6.59 -8.95
CA ASP A 86 -13.38 6.20 -8.64
C ASP A 86 -13.69 4.75 -8.96
N GLN A 87 -12.75 4.05 -9.59
CA GLN A 87 -13.03 2.69 -10.07
C GLN A 87 -12.83 1.62 -9.01
N TRP A 88 -12.15 1.91 -7.91
CA TRP A 88 -11.77 0.85 -6.98
C TRP A 88 -12.96 0.14 -6.37
N ARG A 89 -14.03 0.89 -6.05
CA ARG A 89 -15.19 0.28 -5.41
C ARG A 89 -15.87 -0.71 -6.34
N LYS A 90 -16.01 -0.33 -7.60
CA LYS A 90 -16.63 -1.21 -8.60
C LYS A 90 -15.80 -2.46 -8.81
N ARG A 91 -14.48 -2.31 -8.88
CA ARG A 91 -13.59 -3.46 -9.03
C ARG A 91 -13.70 -4.40 -7.85
N LEU A 92 -13.74 -3.83 -6.65
CA LEU A 92 -13.86 -4.64 -5.45
C LEU A 92 -15.19 -5.39 -5.41
N GLU A 93 -16.27 -4.73 -5.82
CA GLU A 93 -17.58 -5.37 -5.85
C GLU A 93 -17.59 -6.55 -6.80
N LYS A 94 -16.94 -6.40 -7.95
CA LYS A 94 -16.87 -7.51 -8.90
C LYS A 94 -16.04 -8.67 -8.37
N LEU A 95 -14.96 -8.37 -7.67
CA LEU A 95 -14.17 -9.42 -7.04
C LEU A 95 -14.98 -10.17 -6.00
N ILE A 96 -15.76 -9.43 -5.20
CA ILE A 96 -16.60 -10.06 -4.18
C ILE A 96 -17.61 -11.01 -4.83
N GLU A 97 -18.22 -10.61 -5.94
CA GLU A 97 -19.18 -11.47 -6.65
C GLU A 97 -18.52 -12.78 -7.07
N ILE A 98 -17.31 -12.69 -7.61
CA ILE A 98 -16.59 -13.88 -8.04
C ILE A 98 -16.28 -14.79 -6.86
N LEU A 99 -15.83 -14.20 -5.76
CA LEU A 99 -15.47 -14.97 -4.56
C LEU A 99 -16.71 -15.64 -3.95
N GLU A 100 -17.83 -14.94 -3.95
CA GLU A 100 -19.08 -15.52 -3.46
C GLU A 100 -19.52 -16.69 -4.34
N ASP A 101 -19.35 -16.56 -5.66
CA ASP A 101 -19.65 -17.65 -6.57
C ASP A 101 -18.75 -18.85 -6.30
N MET A 102 -17.47 -18.61 -6.06
CA MET A 102 -16.54 -19.68 -5.75
C MET A 102 -16.93 -20.41 -4.47
N GLU A 103 -17.34 -19.64 -3.47
CA GLU A 103 -17.77 -20.22 -2.21
C GLU A 103 -19.00 -21.11 -2.42
N ARG A 104 -19.97 -20.61 -3.18
CA ARG A 104 -21.18 -21.34 -3.46
C ARG A 104 -20.92 -22.61 -4.28
N ILE A 105 -20.08 -22.48 -5.31
CA ILE A 105 -19.78 -23.61 -6.19
C ILE A 105 -18.99 -24.69 -5.47
N ASN A 106 -18.10 -24.30 -4.58
CA ASN A 106 -17.26 -25.27 -3.89
C ASN A 106 -17.85 -25.78 -2.58
N GLY A 107 -19.12 -25.49 -2.37
CA GLY A 107 -19.82 -26.01 -1.21
C GLY A 107 -19.41 -25.40 0.08
N LYS A 108 -18.80 -24.33 0.06
CA LYS A 108 -18.47 -23.65 1.10
C LYS A 108 -18.18 -24.38 2.28
N THR A 109 -17.63 -24.72 2.79
CA THR A 109 -17.40 -25.49 3.94
C THR A 109 -17.39 -24.78 5.18
#